data_a9ecfadacbb496f55855f5797bdd92ff
#
_entry.id   a9ecfadacbb496f55855f5797bdd92ff
#
_cell.length_a   1.000
_cell.length_b   1.000
_cell.length_c   1.000
_cell.angle_alpha   90.00
_cell.angle_beta   90.00
_cell.angle_gamma   90.00
#
_symmetry.space_group_name_H-M   'P 1'
#
loop_
_entity.id
_entity.type
_entity.pdbx_description
1 polymer ?
#
loop_
_entity_poly.entity_id
_entity_poly.type
_entity_poly.pdbx_seq_one_letter_code
_entity_poly.pdbx_strand_id
1 'polypeptide(L)'
;MRGIDGADFLEPLSRSAPLAENLHTGVVLTGENGDDGHKAFYIHIEARPGREEDVVQMLRDIYGCVLDEPATGPWFGVRYTRYVFGIFEAFPNIAGRDAHVTGGGGDIFRDHARMTELLVRPAHVFRLDVLLNKADVGRSIV
;
A
#
# COMPACT_ATOMS: atom_id res chain seq x y z
N MET A 1 -13.88 -19.72 -8.86
CA MET A 1 -14.85 -18.98 -8.10
C MET A 1 -14.46 -17.55 -7.90
N ARG A 2 -15.27 -16.65 -8.40
CA ARG A 2 -14.90 -15.25 -8.42
C ARG A 2 -15.03 -14.54 -7.08
N GLY A 3 -15.98 -14.98 -6.26
CA GLY A 3 -16.22 -14.29 -4.99
C GLY A 3 -15.10 -14.33 -4.00
N ILE A 4 -14.09 -15.15 -4.25
CA ILE A 4 -12.95 -15.23 -3.35
C ILE A 4 -11.70 -14.64 -3.95
N ASP A 5 -11.73 -14.16 -5.18
CA ASP A 5 -10.55 -13.56 -5.73
C ASP A 5 -10.50 -12.07 -5.38
N GLY A 6 -9.29 -11.52 -5.38
CA GLY A 6 -9.09 -10.16 -4.96
C GLY A 6 -9.82 -9.14 -5.82
N ALA A 7 -10.01 -9.45 -7.09
CA ALA A 7 -10.68 -8.53 -8.00
C ALA A 7 -12.13 -8.30 -7.60
N ASP A 8 -12.85 -9.38 -7.30
CA ASP A 8 -14.25 -9.26 -6.89
C ASP A 8 -14.39 -8.53 -5.57
N PHE A 9 -13.50 -8.82 -4.65
CA PHE A 9 -13.52 -8.18 -3.35
C PHE A 9 -13.21 -6.69 -3.45
N LEU A 10 -12.26 -6.32 -4.32
CA LEU A 10 -11.81 -4.93 -4.44
C LEU A 10 -12.76 -4.05 -5.23
N GLU A 11 -13.49 -4.60 -6.19
CA GLU A 11 -14.33 -3.79 -7.04
C GLU A 11 -15.34 -2.91 -6.30
N PRO A 12 -16.07 -3.42 -5.31
CA PRO A 12 -16.98 -2.54 -4.57
C PRO A 12 -16.26 -1.40 -3.87
N LEU A 13 -15.07 -1.66 -3.34
CA LEU A 13 -14.29 -0.62 -2.68
C LEU A 13 -13.76 0.38 -3.69
N SER A 14 -13.31 -0.10 -4.84
CA SER A 14 -12.80 0.76 -5.90
C SER A 14 -13.88 1.74 -6.37
N ARG A 15 -15.10 1.26 -6.50
CA ARG A 15 -16.19 2.10 -6.94
C ARG A 15 -16.57 3.17 -5.94
N SER A 16 -16.25 2.97 -4.68
CA SER A 16 -16.55 3.97 -3.64
C SER A 16 -15.48 5.04 -3.56
N ALA A 17 -14.33 4.85 -4.19
CA ALA A 17 -13.25 5.80 -4.13
C ALA A 17 -13.46 6.93 -5.15
N PRO A 18 -13.05 8.16 -4.83
CA PRO A 18 -13.13 9.25 -5.79
C PRO A 18 -12.27 8.95 -7.01
N LEU A 19 -12.87 9.05 -8.19
CA LEU A 19 -12.19 8.73 -9.43
C LEU A 19 -11.00 9.63 -9.72
N ALA A 20 -11.12 10.90 -9.38
CA ALA A 20 -10.06 11.86 -9.65
C ALA A 20 -8.78 11.47 -8.93
N GLU A 21 -8.89 11.01 -7.68
CA GLU A 21 -7.72 10.57 -6.92
C GLU A 21 -7.09 9.34 -7.55
N ASN A 22 -7.93 8.41 -7.99
CA ASN A 22 -7.44 7.16 -8.56
C ASN A 22 -6.66 7.40 -9.85
N LEU A 23 -7.15 8.29 -10.69
CA LEU A 23 -6.51 8.57 -11.97
C LEU A 23 -5.17 9.25 -11.82
N HIS A 24 -5.03 10.03 -10.78
CA HIS A 24 -3.81 10.81 -10.54
C HIS A 24 -2.58 9.99 -10.31
N THR A 25 -2.71 8.91 -9.57
CA THR A 25 -1.59 8.22 -8.99
C THR A 25 -1.34 6.84 -9.58
N GLY A 26 -2.24 6.36 -10.42
CA GLY A 26 -2.14 4.98 -10.92
C GLY A 26 -2.47 3.96 -9.87
N VAL A 27 -3.13 4.35 -8.80
CA VAL A 27 -3.59 3.45 -7.74
C VAL A 27 -5.04 3.79 -7.41
N VAL A 28 -5.70 2.86 -6.75
CA VAL A 28 -7.02 3.06 -6.19
C VAL A 28 -6.86 3.33 -4.71
N LEU A 29 -7.46 4.41 -4.22
CA LEU A 29 -7.38 4.80 -2.81
C LEU A 29 -8.76 4.67 -2.19
N THR A 30 -8.85 3.91 -1.11
CA THR A 30 -10.10 3.81 -0.33
C THR A 30 -9.76 3.84 1.15
N GLY A 31 -10.79 4.01 1.97
CA GLY A 31 -10.66 3.90 3.40
C GLY A 31 -10.65 5.22 4.11
N GLU A 32 -10.39 5.13 5.39
CA GLU A 32 -10.50 6.26 6.29
C GLU A 32 -9.44 7.32 6.02
N ASN A 33 -9.83 8.56 6.17
CA ASN A 33 -8.95 9.69 6.00
C ASN A 33 -9.16 10.69 7.14
N GLY A 34 -9.59 10.18 8.27
CA GLY A 34 -10.09 10.99 9.36
C GLY A 34 -9.03 11.69 10.18
N ASP A 35 -9.32 11.78 11.48
CA ASP A 35 -8.54 12.58 12.42
C ASP A 35 -7.13 12.06 12.59
N ASP A 36 -6.29 12.89 13.16
CA ASP A 36 -4.91 12.52 13.42
C ASP A 36 -4.85 11.33 14.38
N GLY A 37 -3.70 10.68 14.40
CA GLY A 37 -3.49 9.47 15.15
C GLY A 37 -2.62 8.52 14.34
N HIS A 38 -2.41 7.31 14.85
CA HIS A 38 -1.63 6.31 14.12
C HIS A 38 -2.35 5.90 12.86
N LYS A 39 -1.63 5.89 11.77
CA LYS A 39 -2.17 5.55 10.44
C LYS A 39 -1.43 4.37 9.86
N ALA A 40 -2.06 3.71 8.90
CA ALA A 40 -1.40 2.63 8.17
C ALA A 40 -1.99 2.54 6.77
N PHE A 41 -1.22 1.91 5.89
CA PHE A 41 -1.70 1.48 4.59
C PHE A 41 -1.61 -0.04 4.52
N TYR A 42 -2.57 -0.64 3.87
CA TYR A 42 -2.39 -1.95 3.29
C TYR A 42 -2.57 -1.81 1.79
N ILE A 43 -1.61 -2.32 1.02
CA ILE A 43 -1.65 -2.18 -0.43
C ILE A 43 -1.75 -3.56 -1.05
N HIS A 44 -2.79 -3.77 -1.86
CA HIS A 44 -3.00 -5.02 -2.57
C HIS A 44 -2.44 -4.90 -3.98
N ILE A 45 -1.64 -5.87 -4.38
CA ILE A 45 -0.89 -5.83 -5.64
C ILE A 45 -1.05 -7.17 -6.35
N GLU A 46 -1.48 -7.15 -7.62
CA GLU A 46 -1.65 -8.38 -8.41
C GLU A 46 -0.75 -8.33 -9.64
N ALA A 47 0.22 -9.23 -9.67
CA ALA A 47 1.17 -9.31 -10.77
C ALA A 47 0.54 -9.93 -12.01
N ARG A 48 0.92 -9.43 -13.18
CA ARG A 48 0.61 -10.13 -14.42
C ARG A 48 1.38 -11.45 -14.46
N PRO A 49 0.78 -12.49 -15.05
CA PRO A 49 1.51 -13.76 -15.22
C PRO A 49 2.83 -13.54 -15.96
N GLY A 50 3.89 -14.12 -15.42
CA GLY A 50 5.23 -13.95 -15.98
C GLY A 50 5.99 -12.74 -15.46
N ARG A 51 5.33 -11.86 -14.68
CA ARG A 51 5.98 -10.67 -14.15
C ARG A 51 6.11 -10.72 -12.63
N GLU A 52 5.92 -11.88 -12.04
CA GLU A 52 5.95 -12.05 -10.58
C GLU A 52 7.26 -11.57 -9.97
N GLU A 53 8.38 -11.96 -10.60
CA GLU A 53 9.68 -11.58 -10.05
C GLU A 53 9.98 -10.11 -10.25
N ASP A 54 9.40 -9.50 -11.27
CA ASP A 54 9.52 -8.06 -11.45
C ASP A 54 8.75 -7.31 -10.37
N VAL A 55 7.63 -7.86 -9.91
CA VAL A 55 6.89 -7.29 -8.79
C VAL A 55 7.70 -7.44 -7.50
N VAL A 56 8.36 -8.58 -7.30
CA VAL A 56 9.25 -8.73 -6.14
C VAL A 56 10.36 -7.68 -6.19
N GLN A 57 10.92 -7.42 -7.37
CA GLN A 57 11.94 -6.39 -7.50
C GLN A 57 11.39 -5.00 -7.19
N MET A 58 10.16 -4.73 -7.62
CA MET A 58 9.50 -3.47 -7.27
C MET A 58 9.38 -3.32 -5.75
N LEU A 59 9.01 -4.41 -5.07
CA LEU A 59 8.94 -4.38 -3.61
C LEU A 59 10.30 -4.09 -2.97
N ARG A 60 11.38 -4.65 -3.54
CA ARG A 60 12.73 -4.36 -3.07
C ARG A 60 13.08 -2.90 -3.26
N ASP A 61 12.68 -2.33 -4.39
CA ASP A 61 12.93 -0.91 -4.67
C ASP A 61 12.22 -0.02 -3.66
N ILE A 62 10.97 -0.35 -3.35
CA ILE A 62 10.19 0.37 -2.34
C ILE A 62 10.86 0.23 -0.98
N TYR A 63 11.26 -0.97 -0.63
CA TYR A 63 11.94 -1.23 0.62
C TYR A 63 13.18 -0.34 0.77
N GLY A 64 13.96 -0.22 -0.30
CA GLY A 64 15.13 0.66 -0.29
C GLY A 64 14.79 2.10 0.03
N CYS A 65 13.67 2.58 -0.49
CA CYS A 65 13.22 3.94 -0.18
C CYS A 65 12.77 4.06 1.28
N VAL A 66 12.07 3.05 1.77
CA VAL A 66 11.51 3.07 3.13
C VAL A 66 12.61 3.08 4.19
N LEU A 67 13.75 2.47 3.91
CA LEU A 67 14.86 2.42 4.86
C LEU A 67 15.34 3.81 5.26
N ASP A 68 15.13 4.81 4.42
CA ASP A 68 15.53 6.18 4.70
C ASP A 68 14.39 7.04 5.25
N GLU A 69 13.25 6.42 5.60
CA GLU A 69 12.08 7.14 6.10
C GLU A 69 11.85 6.83 7.57
N PRO A 70 12.29 7.71 8.48
CA PRO A 70 12.17 7.41 9.91
C PRO A 70 10.74 7.31 10.41
N ALA A 71 9.78 7.93 9.73
CA ALA A 71 8.38 7.90 10.15
C ALA A 71 7.60 6.75 9.52
N THR A 72 8.23 5.88 8.75
CA THR A 72 7.56 4.71 8.18
C THR A 72 8.03 3.45 8.90
N GLY A 73 7.12 2.78 9.55
CA GLY A 73 7.43 1.52 10.21
C GLY A 73 6.39 1.14 11.22
N PRO A 74 6.15 -0.18 11.37
CA PRO A 74 6.79 -1.24 10.61
C PRO A 74 6.36 -1.24 9.15
N TRP A 75 7.17 -1.89 8.31
CA TRP A 75 6.90 -2.05 6.88
C TRP A 75 7.11 -3.51 6.52
N PHE A 76 6.12 -4.11 5.88
CA PHE A 76 6.20 -5.50 5.45
C PHE A 76 5.79 -5.60 3.99
N GLY A 77 6.67 -6.17 3.16
CA GLY A 77 6.27 -6.63 1.84
C GLY A 77 5.93 -8.10 1.96
N VAL A 78 4.77 -8.51 1.50
CA VAL A 78 4.30 -9.88 1.70
C VAL A 78 3.81 -10.48 0.39
N ARG A 79 3.80 -11.81 0.35
CA ARG A 79 3.27 -12.57 -0.77
C ARG A 79 2.14 -13.45 -0.27
N TYR A 80 0.98 -13.31 -0.88
CA TYR A 80 -0.20 -14.07 -0.49
C TYR A 80 -0.37 -15.32 -1.35
N THR A 81 -0.23 -15.18 -2.66
CA THR A 81 -0.24 -16.29 -3.61
C THR A 81 0.90 -16.04 -4.60
N ARG A 82 1.01 -16.92 -5.60
CA ARG A 82 2.03 -16.73 -6.63
C ARG A 82 1.97 -15.35 -7.27
N TYR A 83 0.75 -14.82 -7.47
CA TYR A 83 0.55 -13.57 -8.20
C TYR A 83 0.11 -12.42 -7.32
N VAL A 84 -0.21 -12.66 -6.05
CA VAL A 84 -0.78 -11.63 -5.19
C VAL A 84 0.19 -11.29 -4.08
N PHE A 85 0.47 -10.01 -3.99
CA PHE A 85 1.41 -9.45 -3.03
C PHE A 85 0.74 -8.33 -2.25
N GLY A 86 1.38 -7.91 -1.19
CA GLY A 86 0.87 -6.77 -0.44
C GLY A 86 1.99 -6.05 0.29
N ILE A 87 1.64 -4.86 0.75
CA ILE A 87 2.50 -4.08 1.62
C ILE A 87 1.65 -3.65 2.79
N PHE A 88 2.16 -3.86 4.01
CA PHE A 88 1.61 -3.22 5.19
C PHE A 88 2.64 -2.24 5.71
N GLU A 89 2.23 -1.00 5.94
CA GLU A 89 3.13 0.03 6.43
C GLU A 89 2.36 0.95 7.36
N ALA A 90 3.03 1.41 8.42
CA ALA A 90 2.39 2.20 9.45
C ALA A 90 3.16 3.49 9.69
N PHE A 91 2.44 4.47 10.24
CA PHE A 91 2.96 5.82 10.45
C PHE A 91 2.45 6.34 11.79
N PRO A 92 3.24 7.15 12.49
CA PRO A 92 2.81 7.67 13.80
C PRO A 92 1.67 8.68 13.70
N ASN A 93 1.51 9.34 12.56
CA ASN A 93 0.51 10.37 12.37
C ASN A 93 0.33 10.67 10.88
N ILE A 94 -0.57 11.59 10.58
CA ILE A 94 -0.85 11.99 9.20
C ILE A 94 0.39 12.60 8.54
N ALA A 95 1.16 13.37 9.28
CA ALA A 95 2.36 13.99 8.71
C ALA A 95 3.37 12.94 8.23
N GLY A 96 3.56 11.88 9.02
CA GLY A 96 4.45 10.80 8.63
C GLY A 96 3.94 10.06 7.40
N ARG A 97 2.63 9.81 7.35
CA ARG A 97 2.02 9.18 6.19
C ARG A 97 2.20 10.05 4.94
N ASP A 98 1.95 11.33 5.05
CA ASP A 98 2.06 12.24 3.91
C ASP A 98 3.50 12.34 3.41
N ALA A 99 4.46 12.34 4.33
CA ALA A 99 5.87 12.34 3.94
C ALA A 99 6.22 11.09 3.14
N HIS A 100 5.69 9.93 3.55
CA HIS A 100 5.91 8.69 2.82
C HIS A 100 5.31 8.77 1.41
N VAL A 101 4.08 9.26 1.29
CA VAL A 101 3.38 9.33 0.01
C VAL A 101 4.15 10.20 -0.99
N THR A 102 4.78 11.27 -0.52
CA THR A 102 5.52 12.16 -1.40
C THR A 102 6.97 11.71 -1.62
N GLY A 103 7.37 10.61 -0.99
CA GLY A 103 8.73 10.08 -1.12
C GLY A 103 8.90 9.12 -2.28
N GLY A 104 10.04 8.41 -2.26
CA GLY A 104 10.42 7.52 -3.36
C GLY A 104 9.48 6.35 -3.58
N GLY A 105 8.93 5.78 -2.51
CA GLY A 105 7.96 4.71 -2.64
C GLY A 105 6.70 5.16 -3.38
N GLY A 106 6.23 6.37 -3.06
CA GLY A 106 5.11 6.96 -3.77
C GLY A 106 5.44 7.20 -5.24
N ASP A 107 6.66 7.63 -5.52
CA ASP A 107 7.09 7.83 -6.90
C ASP A 107 7.02 6.54 -7.71
N ILE A 108 7.36 5.40 -7.11
CA ILE A 108 7.29 4.12 -7.79
C ILE A 108 5.85 3.84 -8.22
N PHE A 109 4.89 4.06 -7.32
CA PHE A 109 3.48 3.85 -7.67
C PHE A 109 2.95 4.87 -8.66
N ARG A 110 3.56 6.02 -8.76
CA ARG A 110 3.18 7.04 -9.74
C ARG A 110 3.76 6.77 -11.12
N ASP A 111 4.65 5.81 -11.25
CA ASP A 111 5.19 5.38 -12.53
C ASP A 111 4.14 4.52 -13.25
N HIS A 112 3.26 5.17 -13.97
CA HIS A 112 2.12 4.54 -14.64
C HIS A 112 2.55 3.44 -15.61
N ALA A 113 3.60 3.70 -16.38
CA ALA A 113 4.07 2.75 -17.38
C ALA A 113 4.51 1.46 -16.70
N ARG A 114 5.29 1.59 -15.64
CA ARG A 114 5.78 0.43 -14.91
C ARG A 114 4.61 -0.34 -14.27
N MET A 115 3.71 0.38 -13.62
CA MET A 115 2.56 -0.25 -12.96
C MET A 115 1.69 -1.00 -13.96
N THR A 116 1.38 -0.39 -15.09
CA THR A 116 0.57 -1.03 -16.12
C THR A 116 1.24 -2.29 -16.66
N GLU A 117 2.55 -2.25 -16.80
CA GLU A 117 3.32 -3.37 -17.33
C GLU A 117 3.36 -4.55 -16.36
N LEU A 118 3.45 -4.26 -15.07
CA LEU A 118 3.64 -5.30 -14.06
C LEU A 118 2.34 -5.84 -13.49
N LEU A 119 1.30 -5.01 -13.41
CA LEU A 119 0.11 -5.33 -12.64
C LEU A 119 -1.10 -5.56 -13.52
N VAL A 120 -1.95 -6.52 -13.11
CA VAL A 120 -3.21 -6.83 -13.79
C VAL A 120 -4.17 -5.65 -13.69
N ARG A 121 -4.12 -4.93 -12.58
CA ARG A 121 -4.98 -3.79 -12.28
C ARG A 121 -4.22 -2.83 -11.39
N PRO A 122 -4.69 -1.59 -11.23
CA PRO A 122 -4.02 -0.66 -10.32
C PRO A 122 -3.89 -1.23 -8.92
N ALA A 123 -2.79 -0.95 -8.25
CA ALA A 123 -2.64 -1.32 -6.86
C ALA A 123 -3.73 -0.63 -6.04
N HIS A 124 -4.24 -1.33 -5.03
CA HIS A 124 -5.30 -0.79 -4.19
C HIS A 124 -4.73 -0.47 -2.82
N VAL A 125 -4.75 0.81 -2.47
CA VAL A 125 -4.26 1.30 -1.19
C VAL A 125 -5.45 1.47 -0.25
N PHE A 126 -5.46 0.68 0.81
CA PHE A 126 -6.45 0.80 1.89
C PHE A 126 -5.86 1.69 2.96
N ARG A 127 -6.52 2.82 3.22
CA ARG A 127 -6.08 3.76 4.25
C ARG A 127 -6.74 3.37 5.57
N LEU A 128 -5.92 3.18 6.59
CA LEU A 128 -6.34 2.58 7.83
C LEU A 128 -6.03 3.50 9.01
N ASP A 129 -6.96 3.55 9.96
CA ASP A 129 -6.68 4.07 11.29
C ASP A 129 -6.19 2.91 12.14
N VAL A 130 -5.08 3.09 12.84
CA VAL A 130 -4.57 2.06 13.74
C VAL A 130 -5.21 2.25 15.09
N LEU A 131 -6.04 1.30 15.47
CA LEU A 131 -6.77 1.39 16.74
C LEU A 131 -5.98 0.84 17.91
N LEU A 132 -5.19 -0.23 17.66
CA LEU A 132 -4.44 -0.91 18.72
C LEU A 132 -3.07 -1.25 18.19
N ASN A 133 -2.04 -1.03 19.01
CA ASN A 133 -0.66 -1.25 18.60
C ASN A 133 0.14 -1.81 19.78
N LYS A 134 0.47 -3.09 19.70
CA LYS A 134 1.20 -3.76 20.78
C LYS A 134 2.61 -3.18 20.96
N ALA A 135 3.19 -2.66 19.92
CA ALA A 135 4.53 -2.09 20.01
C ALA A 135 4.60 -0.89 20.95
N ASP A 136 3.51 -0.11 21.03
CA ASP A 136 3.44 1.03 21.94
C ASP A 136 3.47 0.57 23.39
N VAL A 137 2.81 -0.56 23.67
CA VAL A 137 2.80 -1.13 25.03
C VAL A 137 4.23 -1.45 25.45
N GLY A 138 5.01 -2.07 24.57
CA GLY A 138 6.39 -2.38 24.87
C GLY A 138 7.22 -1.15 25.16
N ARG A 139 7.00 -0.08 24.41
CA ARG A 139 7.76 1.14 24.62
C ARG A 139 7.35 1.91 25.85
N SER A 140 6.08 1.84 26.24
CA SER A 140 5.63 2.58 27.39
C SER A 140 6.09 1.98 28.71
N ILE A 141 6.56 0.75 28.69
CA ILE A 141 7.12 0.10 29.88
C ILE A 141 8.54 0.55 30.14
N VAL A 142 9.23 0.96 29.11
CA VAL A 142 10.60 1.39 29.21
C VAL A 142 10.69 2.86 29.62
#